data_ccd30146ce3825ade0e10d4acba16ba9
#
_entry.id   ccd30146ce3825ade0e10d4acba16ba9
#
_cell.length_a   1.000
_cell.length_b   1.000
_cell.length_c   1.000
_cell.angle_alpha   90.00
_cell.angle_beta   90.00
_cell.angle_gamma   90.00
#
_symmetry.space_group_name_H-M   'P 1'
#
loop_
_entity.id
_entity.type
_entity.pdbx_description
1 polymer ?
#
loop_
_entity_poly.entity_id
_entity_poly.type
_entity_poly.pdbx_seq_one_letter_code
_entity_poly.pdbx_strand_id
1 'polypeptide(L)' 'MVSLIGEWVGKDVKVTLLSNVVMPLHGKLLQADGAGLLLEQPTGHCFVPVTSILHVFLQDQNA' A
#
# COMPACT_ATOMS: atom_id res chain seq x y z
N MET A 1 5.05 -18.48 5.74
CA MET A 1 5.86 -17.50 5.01
C MET A 1 5.63 -16.11 5.56
N VAL A 2 6.70 -15.38 5.75
CA VAL A 2 6.60 -14.01 6.26
C VAL A 2 6.48 -13.06 5.08
N SER A 3 5.51 -12.18 5.16
CA SER A 3 5.35 -11.15 4.15
C SER A 3 6.19 -9.93 4.55
N LEU A 4 7.07 -9.50 3.67
CA LEU A 4 7.88 -8.31 3.95
C LEU A 4 7.00 -7.08 4.14
N ILE A 5 5.92 -7.00 3.39
CA ILE A 5 5.05 -5.84 3.47
C ILE A 5 4.30 -5.79 4.80
N GLY A 6 4.14 -6.92 5.46
CA GLY A 6 3.50 -6.93 6.77
C GLY A 6 4.26 -6.12 7.81
N GLU A 7 5.56 -5.93 7.61
CA GLU A 7 6.36 -5.13 8.52
C GLU A 7 6.12 -3.64 8.34
N TRP A 8 5.45 -3.25 7.26
CA TRP A 8 5.18 -1.85 6.99
C TRP A 8 3.83 -1.41 7.50
N VAL A 9 3.09 -2.30 8.16
CA VAL A 9 1.79 -1.94 8.74
C VAL A 9 2.00 -0.83 9.74
N GLY A 10 1.18 0.22 9.61
CA GLY A 10 1.30 1.41 10.44
C GLY A 10 2.16 2.49 9.82
N LYS A 11 2.79 2.22 8.68
CA LYS A 11 3.66 3.18 8.01
C LYS A 11 3.03 3.65 6.72
N ASP A 12 3.50 4.79 6.23
CA ASP A 12 3.00 5.33 4.97
C ASP A 12 3.65 4.61 3.80
N VAL A 13 2.83 4.26 2.82
CA VAL A 13 3.29 3.56 1.64
C VAL A 13 2.75 4.22 0.37
N LYS A 14 3.44 3.97 -0.73
CA LYS A 14 3.02 4.38 -2.05
C LYS A 14 2.81 3.13 -2.87
N VAL A 15 1.58 2.93 -3.34
CA VAL A 15 1.20 1.74 -4.09
C VAL A 15 1.02 2.11 -5.55
N THR A 16 1.81 1.49 -6.42
CA THR A 16 1.71 1.71 -7.85
C THR A 16 0.80 0.63 -8.44
N LEU A 17 -0.21 1.07 -9.17
CA LEU A 17 -1.20 0.17 -9.75
C LEU A 17 -0.82 -0.18 -11.18
N LEU A 18 -1.16 -1.41 -11.56
CA LEU A 18 -0.93 -1.86 -12.94
C LEU A 18 -1.71 -1.03 -13.94
N SER A 19 -2.91 -0.60 -13.56
CA SER A 19 -3.80 0.12 -14.47
C SER A 19 -3.47 1.61 -14.56
N ASN A 20 -2.67 2.13 -13.63
CA ASN A 20 -2.37 3.56 -13.61
C ASN A 20 -1.06 3.81 -12.88
N VAL A 21 0.05 3.63 -13.60
CA VAL A 21 1.38 3.76 -13.00
C VAL A 21 1.75 5.22 -12.79
N VAL A 22 1.03 6.15 -13.43
CA VAL A 22 1.34 7.57 -13.33
C VAL A 22 0.84 8.17 -12.03
N MET A 23 -0.26 7.63 -11.50
CA MET A 23 -0.88 8.19 -10.29
C MET A 23 -0.97 7.12 -9.21
N PRO A 24 0.11 6.92 -8.46
CA PRO A 24 0.11 5.93 -7.40
C PRO A 24 -0.80 6.36 -6.25
N LEU A 25 -1.22 5.37 -5.48
CA LEU A 25 -2.00 5.62 -4.27
C LEU A 25 -1.05 5.82 -3.10
N HIS A 26 -1.38 6.76 -2.24
CA HIS A 26 -0.62 7.03 -1.04
C HIS A 26 -1.52 6.83 0.17
N GLY A 27 -1.00 6.26 1.23
CA GLY A 27 -1.77 6.10 2.44
C GLY A 27 -1.00 5.35 3.49
N LYS A 28 -1.60 5.27 4.68
CA LYS A 28 -1.04 4.47 5.75
C LYS A 28 -1.49 3.03 5.58
N LEU A 29 -0.55 2.12 5.62
CA LEU A 29 -0.89 0.70 5.51
C LEU A 29 -1.49 0.22 6.82
N LEU A 30 -2.76 -0.18 6.78
CA LEU A 30 -3.44 -0.68 7.96
C LEU A 30 -3.36 -2.17 8.08
N GLN A 31 -3.41 -2.86 6.96
CA GLN A 31 -3.41 -4.32 6.95
C GLN A 31 -2.91 -4.82 5.60
N ALA A 32 -2.19 -5.92 5.62
CA ALA A 32 -1.69 -6.56 4.41
C ALA A 32 -1.85 -8.06 4.56
N ASP A 33 -2.38 -8.70 3.52
CA ASP A 33 -2.48 -10.16 3.49
C ASP A 33 -2.41 -10.64 2.04
N GLY A 34 -2.68 -11.92 1.83
CA GLY A 34 -2.58 -12.49 0.49
C GLY A 34 -3.60 -11.94 -0.50
N ALA A 35 -4.65 -11.31 -0.03
CA ALA A 35 -5.68 -10.77 -0.90
C ALA A 35 -5.36 -9.35 -1.36
N GLY A 36 -4.63 -8.58 -0.55
CA GLY A 36 -4.32 -7.21 -0.91
C GLY A 36 -3.94 -6.37 0.29
N LEU A 37 -4.05 -5.06 0.09
CA LEU A 37 -3.65 -4.08 1.09
C LEU A 37 -4.84 -3.21 1.47
N LEU A 38 -4.93 -2.89 2.75
CA LEU A 38 -5.91 -1.91 3.24
C LEU A 38 -5.15 -0.65 3.62
N LEU A 39 -5.48 0.44 2.95
CA LEU A 39 -4.84 1.73 3.16
C LEU A 39 -5.79 2.70 3.82
N GLU A 40 -5.26 3.53 4.69
CA GLU A 40 -5.99 4.66 5.25
C GLU A 40 -5.58 5.92 4.52
N GLN A 41 -6.56 6.61 3.96
CA GLN A 41 -6.36 7.87 3.25
C GLN A 41 -7.19 8.95 3.92
N PRO A 42 -6.89 10.23 3.66
CA PRO A 42 -7.68 11.31 4.28
C PRO A 42 -9.16 11.23 4.00
N THR A 43 -9.53 10.66 2.87
CA THR A 43 -10.94 10.55 2.49
C THR A 43 -11.58 9.23 2.93
N GLY A 44 -10.83 8.33 3.58
CA GLY A 44 -11.38 7.07 4.04
C GLY A 44 -10.43 5.92 3.81
N HIS A 45 -10.95 4.72 3.86
CA HIS A 45 -10.15 3.51 3.68
C HIS A 45 -10.26 3.01 2.26
N CYS A 46 -9.18 2.46 1.75
CA CYS A 46 -9.13 1.94 0.39
C CYS A 46 -8.53 0.54 0.42
N PHE A 47 -9.22 -0.42 -0.17
CA PHE A 47 -8.69 -1.77 -0.32
C PHE A 47 -8.12 -1.93 -1.72
N VAL A 48 -6.88 -2.38 -1.80
CA VAL A 48 -6.20 -2.57 -3.08
C VAL A 48 -5.92 -4.05 -3.26
N PRO A 49 -6.60 -4.71 -4.22
CA PRO A 49 -6.35 -6.13 -4.47
C PRO A 49 -4.91 -6.37 -4.93
N VAL A 50 -4.33 -7.48 -4.48
CA VAL A 50 -2.95 -7.79 -4.84
C VAL A 50 -2.77 -7.93 -6.34
N THR A 51 -3.81 -8.35 -7.05
CA THR A 51 -3.74 -8.52 -8.51
C THR A 51 -3.66 -7.21 -9.26
N SER A 52 -3.92 -6.08 -8.59
CA SER A 52 -3.87 -4.76 -9.21
C SER A 52 -2.59 -4.01 -8.87
N ILE A 53 -1.71 -4.61 -8.09
CA ILE A 53 -0.52 -3.92 -7.59
C ILE A 53 0.68 -4.28 -8.45
N LEU A 54 1.38 -3.25 -8.93
CA LEU A 54 2.65 -3.45 -9.61
C LEU A 54 3.77 -3.55 -8.60
N HIS A 55 3.86 -2.56 -7.72
CA HIS A 55 4.81 -2.58 -6.61
C HIS A 55 4.38 -1.59 -5.54
N VAL A 56 5.00 -1.73 -4.36
CA VAL A 56 4.70 -0.89 -3.21
C VAL A 56 6.01 -0.33 -2.69
N PHE A 57 6.04 0.96 -2.43
CA PHE A 57 7.19 1.63 -1.83
C PHE A 57 6.86 2.11 -0.43
N LEU A 58 7.80 1.91 0.48
CA LEU A 58 7.70 2.51 1.80
C LEU A 58 8.09 3.98 1.68
N GLN A 59 7.22 4.86 2.15
CA GLN A 59 7.52 6.28 2.15
C GLN A 59 8.19 6.64 3.47
N ASP A 60 9.42 7.12 3.37
CA ASP A 60 10.18 7.49 4.55
C ASP A 60 9.93 8.96 4.84
N GLN A 61 9.24 9.22 5.94
CA GLN A 61 8.85 10.56 6.32
C GLN A 61 9.94 11.31 7.04
N ASN A 62 11.00 10.63 7.39
CA ASN A 62 12.04 11.22 8.21
C ASN A 62 13.25 11.63 7.42
N ALA A 63 13.09 11.84 6.19
CA ALA A 63 14.21 12.22 5.36
C ALA A 63 14.88 13.49 5.89
#